data_da32bccbd3e6968a4620c16fd67ec863
#
_entry.id   da32bccbd3e6968a4620c16fd67ec863
#
_cell.length_a   1.000
_cell.length_b   1.000
_cell.length_c   1.000
_cell.angle_alpha   90.00
_cell.angle_beta   90.00
_cell.angle_gamma   90.00
#
_symmetry.space_group_name_H-M   'P 1'
#
loop_
_entity.id
_entity.type
_entity.pdbx_description
1 polymer ?
#
loop_
_entity_poly.entity_id
_entity_poly.type
_entity_poly.pdbx_seq_one_letter_code
_entity_poly.pdbx_strand_id
1 'polypeptide(L)'
;LVDQVEDRLLNYLKEKDIRTGDSIPNELELAAALGVARSVLREALSRLKMMGMIETRTRRGMILTEPTILGGMKRVVDPRILGEEALFDILGFRIALEIGICSDIFRNITPEDISELEEIVKMGIVFENNEYAPVSEFTFHAKLYEITGNKTISEFQDIIHPVMIFVKNKFKDLLEPINIEMKEQGQIVTHADLLS
;
A
#
# COMPACT_ATOMS: atom_id res chain seq x y z
N LEU A 1 29.54 -6.94 -1.00
CA LEU A 1 30.11 -5.93 -1.92
C LEU A 1 29.04 -4.95 -2.40
N VAL A 2 27.90 -5.43 -2.93
CA VAL A 2 26.81 -4.54 -3.43
C VAL A 2 26.23 -3.72 -2.29
N ASP A 3 25.94 -4.32 -1.13
CA ASP A 3 25.42 -3.63 0.05
C ASP A 3 26.36 -2.50 0.51
N GLN A 4 27.67 -2.74 0.47
CA GLN A 4 28.66 -1.69 0.77
C GLN A 4 28.64 -0.54 -0.24
N VAL A 5 28.33 -0.84 -1.52
CA VAL A 5 28.19 0.20 -2.55
C VAL A 5 26.89 0.98 -2.38
N GLU A 6 25.81 0.32 -1.97
CA GLU A 6 24.56 0.99 -1.59
C GLU A 6 24.78 1.98 -0.45
N ASP A 7 25.39 1.54 0.67
CA ASP A 7 25.71 2.41 1.80
C ASP A 7 26.58 3.60 1.40
N ARG A 8 27.62 3.35 0.58
CA ARG A 8 28.50 4.40 0.08
C ARG A 8 27.76 5.38 -0.83
N LEU A 9 26.85 4.89 -1.66
CA LEU A 9 26.04 5.74 -2.53
C LEU A 9 25.08 6.62 -1.72
N LEU A 10 24.39 6.06 -0.72
CA LEU A 10 23.51 6.81 0.17
C LEU A 10 24.30 7.90 0.95
N ASN A 11 25.48 7.55 1.47
CA ASN A 11 26.34 8.51 2.15
C ASN A 11 26.79 9.62 1.19
N TYR A 12 27.19 9.28 -0.04
CA TYR A 12 27.57 10.25 -1.06
C TYR A 12 26.42 11.24 -1.37
N LEU A 13 25.19 10.74 -1.55
CA LEU A 13 24.02 11.59 -1.80
C LEU A 13 23.79 12.55 -0.64
N LYS A 14 23.92 12.07 0.60
CA LYS A 14 23.79 12.86 1.81
C LYS A 14 24.89 13.93 1.94
N GLU A 15 26.16 13.56 1.70
CA GLU A 15 27.29 14.49 1.76
C GLU A 15 27.21 15.60 0.70
N LYS A 16 26.60 15.30 -0.44
CA LYS A 16 26.35 16.26 -1.52
C LYS A 16 25.07 17.08 -1.32
N ASP A 17 24.38 16.92 -0.19
CA ASP A 17 23.08 17.57 0.12
C ASP A 17 22.03 17.39 -1.00
N ILE A 18 22.07 16.22 -1.68
CA ILE A 18 21.09 15.86 -2.71
C ILE A 18 19.80 15.48 -2.01
N ARG A 19 18.73 16.22 -2.31
CA ARG A 19 17.41 16.08 -1.67
C ARG A 19 16.42 15.40 -2.59
N THR A 20 15.32 14.94 -2.01
CA THR A 20 14.17 14.42 -2.77
C THR A 20 13.71 15.41 -3.84
N GLY A 21 13.61 14.93 -5.08
CA GLY A 21 13.30 15.73 -6.26
C GLY A 21 14.53 16.20 -7.07
N ASP A 22 15.72 16.11 -6.49
CA ASP A 22 16.97 16.51 -7.17
C ASP A 22 17.44 15.41 -8.12
N SER A 23 18.11 15.85 -9.18
CA SER A 23 18.81 14.96 -10.10
C SER A 23 20.09 14.43 -9.46
N ILE A 24 20.31 13.13 -9.55
CA ILE A 24 21.56 12.51 -9.12
C ILE A 24 22.50 12.33 -10.32
N PRO A 25 23.82 12.33 -10.09
CA PRO A 25 24.78 12.12 -11.15
C PRO A 25 24.55 10.81 -11.91
N ASN A 26 24.98 10.75 -13.16
CA ASN A 26 24.81 9.54 -13.98
C ASN A 26 25.71 8.38 -13.50
N GLU A 27 25.47 7.17 -14.02
CA GLU A 27 26.18 5.95 -13.62
C GLU A 27 27.70 6.07 -13.78
N LEU A 28 28.19 6.81 -14.81
CA LEU A 28 29.60 6.96 -15.04
C LEU A 28 30.26 7.86 -13.98
N GLU A 29 29.61 8.99 -13.69
CA GLU A 29 30.04 9.94 -12.67
C GLU A 29 30.03 9.32 -11.28
N LEU A 30 28.94 8.59 -10.92
CA LEU A 30 28.85 7.91 -9.64
C LEU A 30 29.88 6.80 -9.47
N ALA A 31 30.14 6.00 -10.53
CA ALA A 31 31.15 4.95 -10.48
C ALA A 31 32.56 5.54 -10.27
N ALA A 32 32.87 6.65 -10.93
CA ALA A 32 34.13 7.36 -10.75
C ALA A 32 34.23 7.97 -9.33
N ALA A 33 33.18 8.64 -8.85
CA ALA A 33 33.14 9.27 -7.51
C ALA A 33 33.28 8.27 -6.38
N LEU A 34 32.65 7.09 -6.52
CA LEU A 34 32.68 6.03 -5.51
C LEU A 34 33.87 5.08 -5.67
N GLY A 35 34.63 5.16 -6.78
CA GLY A 35 35.77 4.27 -7.05
C GLY A 35 35.36 2.79 -7.17
N VAL A 36 34.22 2.50 -7.84
CA VAL A 36 33.69 1.16 -8.00
C VAL A 36 33.46 0.81 -9.47
N ALA A 37 33.40 -0.50 -9.77
CA ALA A 37 33.06 -0.95 -11.11
C ALA A 37 31.59 -0.60 -11.45
N ARG A 38 31.37 -0.17 -12.70
CA ARG A 38 30.02 0.22 -13.18
C ARG A 38 28.97 -0.90 -13.03
N SER A 39 29.36 -2.16 -13.18
CA SER A 39 28.46 -3.30 -13.02
C SER A 39 27.93 -3.41 -11.59
N VAL A 40 28.79 -3.24 -10.59
CA VAL A 40 28.42 -3.29 -9.18
C VAL A 40 27.55 -2.08 -8.80
N LEU A 41 27.92 -0.88 -9.28
CA LEU A 41 27.10 0.32 -9.08
C LEU A 41 25.71 0.16 -9.69
N ARG A 42 25.61 -0.39 -10.90
CA ARG A 42 24.31 -0.60 -11.57
C ARG A 42 23.42 -1.54 -10.79
N GLU A 43 23.97 -2.57 -10.16
CA GLU A 43 23.23 -3.46 -9.30
C GLU A 43 22.70 -2.71 -8.04
N ALA A 44 23.55 -1.92 -7.37
CA ALA A 44 23.14 -1.08 -6.25
C ALA A 44 22.01 -0.09 -6.65
N LEU A 45 22.20 0.62 -7.76
CA LEU A 45 21.17 1.52 -8.31
C LEU A 45 19.87 0.80 -8.65
N SER A 46 19.94 -0.43 -9.16
CA SER A 46 18.77 -1.26 -9.45
C SER A 46 17.96 -1.58 -8.18
N ARG A 47 18.65 -1.89 -7.08
CA ARG A 47 18.00 -2.15 -5.79
C ARG A 47 17.35 -0.88 -5.23
N LEU A 48 18.06 0.27 -5.27
CA LEU A 48 17.46 1.54 -4.83
C LEU A 48 16.27 1.96 -5.68
N LYS A 49 16.27 1.66 -6.99
CA LYS A 49 15.11 1.85 -7.86
C LYS A 49 13.93 0.93 -7.48
N MET A 50 14.21 -0.34 -7.16
CA MET A 50 13.17 -1.26 -6.69
C MET A 50 12.53 -0.81 -5.38
N MET A 51 13.31 -0.19 -4.50
CA MET A 51 12.83 0.38 -3.24
C MET A 51 12.14 1.75 -3.42
N GLY A 52 12.08 2.29 -4.64
CA GLY A 52 11.47 3.59 -4.91
C GLY A 52 12.27 4.79 -4.42
N MET A 53 13.56 4.59 -4.09
CA MET A 53 14.47 5.67 -3.66
C MET A 53 15.04 6.46 -4.84
N ILE A 54 15.06 5.85 -6.01
CA ILE A 54 15.57 6.46 -7.26
C ILE A 54 14.58 6.16 -8.38
N GLU A 55 14.22 7.20 -9.13
CA GLU A 55 13.47 7.08 -10.38
C GLU A 55 14.29 7.55 -11.57
N THR A 56 14.03 6.97 -12.75
CA THR A 56 14.56 7.48 -14.01
C THR A 56 13.45 8.21 -14.75
N ARG A 57 13.64 9.51 -15.00
CA ARG A 57 12.69 10.36 -15.73
C ARG A 57 13.26 10.78 -17.08
N THR A 58 12.43 10.75 -18.10
CA THR A 58 12.78 11.24 -19.45
C THR A 58 13.28 12.68 -19.35
N ARG A 59 14.42 12.96 -19.97
CA ARG A 59 15.11 14.28 -20.01
C ARG A 59 15.71 14.77 -18.69
N ARG A 60 15.39 14.20 -17.54
CA ARG A 60 15.94 14.59 -16.23
C ARG A 60 16.95 13.59 -15.65
N GLY A 61 17.07 12.41 -16.27
CA GLY A 61 17.95 11.36 -15.78
C GLY A 61 17.42 10.69 -14.51
N MET A 62 18.32 10.29 -13.62
CA MET A 62 17.98 9.71 -12.33
C MET A 62 17.66 10.82 -11.32
N ILE A 63 16.61 10.62 -10.54
CA ILE A 63 16.13 11.58 -9.53
C ILE A 63 16.03 10.83 -8.22
N LEU A 64 16.46 11.47 -7.12
CA LEU A 64 16.21 10.98 -5.78
C LEU A 64 14.73 11.17 -5.44
N THR A 65 14.08 10.11 -5.01
CA THR A 65 12.67 10.13 -4.62
C THR A 65 12.53 9.71 -3.16
N GLU A 66 11.48 10.17 -2.52
CA GLU A 66 11.12 9.69 -1.19
C GLU A 66 10.50 8.30 -1.34
N PRO A 67 11.16 7.25 -0.80
CA PRO A 67 10.60 5.91 -0.88
C PRO A 67 9.30 5.85 -0.08
N THR A 68 8.29 5.21 -0.63
CA THR A 68 7.17 4.81 0.19
C THR A 68 7.61 3.68 1.11
N ILE A 69 7.33 3.79 2.39
CA ILE A 69 7.73 2.76 3.39
C ILE A 69 7.21 1.38 2.96
N LEU A 70 6.04 1.34 2.34
CA LEU A 70 5.36 0.13 1.90
C LEU A 70 5.60 -0.23 0.42
N GLY A 71 6.30 0.62 -0.35
CA GLY A 71 6.48 0.42 -1.80
C GLY A 71 7.16 -0.89 -2.18
N GLY A 72 8.13 -1.33 -1.38
CA GLY A 72 8.78 -2.63 -1.54
C GLY A 72 7.83 -3.80 -1.24
N MET A 73 6.94 -3.66 -0.28
CA MET A 73 5.99 -4.70 0.13
C MET A 73 4.95 -5.01 -0.95
N LYS A 74 4.54 -4.03 -1.74
CA LYS A 74 3.56 -4.21 -2.83
C LYS A 74 3.98 -5.28 -3.85
N ARG A 75 5.28 -5.51 -4.02
CA ARG A 75 5.82 -6.55 -4.93
C ARG A 75 6.02 -7.90 -4.25
N VAL A 76 6.21 -7.91 -2.93
CA VAL A 76 6.45 -9.12 -2.15
C VAL A 76 5.13 -9.77 -1.74
N VAL A 77 4.11 -8.96 -1.45
CA VAL A 77 2.78 -9.43 -1.05
C VAL A 77 1.96 -9.79 -2.30
N ASP A 78 2.32 -10.92 -2.94
CA ASP A 78 1.54 -11.53 -4.02
C ASP A 78 0.72 -12.69 -3.44
N PRO A 79 -0.63 -12.58 -3.37
CA PRO A 79 -1.46 -13.61 -2.76
C PRO A 79 -1.39 -14.97 -3.48
N ARG A 80 -0.88 -15.03 -4.70
CA ARG A 80 -0.73 -16.28 -5.47
C ARG A 80 0.45 -17.13 -4.98
N ILE A 81 1.42 -16.52 -4.32
CA ILE A 81 2.63 -17.18 -3.81
C ILE A 81 2.68 -17.28 -2.28
N LEU A 82 1.80 -16.55 -1.58
CA LEU A 82 1.69 -16.62 -0.14
C LEU A 82 0.96 -17.87 0.32
N GLY A 83 1.44 -18.46 1.41
CA GLY A 83 0.71 -19.54 2.11
C GLY A 83 -0.55 -19.02 2.80
N GLU A 84 -1.48 -19.92 3.11
CA GLU A 84 -2.75 -19.55 3.77
C GLU A 84 -2.54 -18.84 5.10
N GLU A 85 -1.61 -19.32 5.93
CA GLU A 85 -1.26 -18.71 7.21
C GLU A 85 -0.85 -17.24 7.03
N ALA A 86 0.06 -16.96 6.08
CA ALA A 86 0.49 -15.59 5.81
C ALA A 86 -0.65 -14.70 5.28
N LEU A 87 -1.57 -15.25 4.50
CA LEU A 87 -2.76 -14.51 4.04
C LEU A 87 -3.65 -14.11 5.23
N PHE A 88 -3.90 -15.02 6.16
CA PHE A 88 -4.69 -14.74 7.36
C PHE A 88 -3.98 -13.79 8.32
N ASP A 89 -2.65 -13.87 8.45
CA ASP A 89 -1.86 -12.93 9.25
C ASP A 89 -1.99 -11.49 8.69
N ILE A 90 -1.93 -11.33 7.37
CA ILE A 90 -2.13 -10.02 6.72
C ILE A 90 -3.54 -9.48 6.98
N LEU A 91 -4.58 -10.34 6.95
CA LEU A 91 -5.94 -9.93 7.29
C LEU A 91 -6.06 -9.55 8.77
N GLY A 92 -5.44 -10.32 9.66
CA GLY A 92 -5.37 -9.99 11.08
C GLY A 92 -4.68 -8.65 11.34
N PHE A 93 -3.60 -8.37 10.62
CA PHE A 93 -2.91 -7.08 10.68
C PHE A 93 -3.82 -5.93 10.21
N ARG A 94 -4.60 -6.12 9.13
CA ARG A 94 -5.59 -5.14 8.69
C ARG A 94 -6.59 -4.81 9.80
N ILE A 95 -7.18 -5.84 10.43
CA ILE A 95 -8.16 -5.65 11.52
C ILE A 95 -7.53 -4.85 12.67
N ALA A 96 -6.32 -5.22 13.09
CA ALA A 96 -5.61 -4.50 14.15
C ALA A 96 -5.33 -3.03 13.79
N LEU A 97 -4.96 -2.77 12.52
CA LEU A 97 -4.75 -1.43 12.00
C LEU A 97 -6.05 -0.63 12.02
N GLU A 98 -7.15 -1.18 11.50
CA GLU A 98 -8.45 -0.50 11.43
C GLU A 98 -8.98 -0.14 12.82
N ILE A 99 -8.84 -1.02 13.80
CA ILE A 99 -9.15 -0.70 15.20
C ILE A 99 -8.26 0.44 15.71
N GLY A 100 -6.96 0.40 15.39
CA GLY A 100 -5.99 1.39 15.86
C GLY A 100 -6.22 2.81 15.31
N ILE A 101 -6.72 2.92 14.09
CA ILE A 101 -6.94 4.23 13.43
C ILE A 101 -8.30 4.87 13.74
N CYS A 102 -9.21 4.20 14.45
CA CYS A 102 -10.54 4.74 14.74
C CYS A 102 -10.48 6.15 15.37
N SER A 103 -9.57 6.36 16.33
CA SER A 103 -9.44 7.66 16.98
C SER A 103 -8.99 8.77 16.03
N ASP A 104 -8.18 8.46 15.02
CA ASP A 104 -7.75 9.41 14.01
C ASP A 104 -8.87 9.72 13.02
N ILE A 105 -9.64 8.70 12.64
CA ILE A 105 -10.85 8.88 11.82
C ILE A 105 -11.83 9.82 12.52
N PHE A 106 -12.21 9.55 13.77
CA PHE A 106 -13.16 10.37 14.51
C PHE A 106 -12.66 11.81 14.77
N ARG A 107 -11.35 12.04 14.81
CA ARG A 107 -10.78 13.37 14.96
C ARG A 107 -10.81 14.18 13.67
N ASN A 108 -10.63 13.53 12.53
CA ASN A 108 -10.35 14.19 11.27
C ASN A 108 -11.56 14.20 10.32
N ILE A 109 -12.55 13.33 10.53
CA ILE A 109 -13.70 13.17 9.63
C ILE A 109 -14.50 14.48 9.52
N THR A 110 -14.83 14.82 8.28
CA THR A 110 -15.63 16.01 7.94
C THR A 110 -17.06 15.61 7.51
N PRO A 111 -18.04 16.54 7.50
CA PRO A 111 -19.37 16.28 6.94
C PRO A 111 -19.32 15.84 5.46
N GLU A 112 -18.35 16.35 4.71
CA GLU A 112 -18.11 15.99 3.30
C GLU A 112 -17.66 14.54 3.19
N ASP A 113 -16.75 14.10 4.06
CA ASP A 113 -16.30 12.70 4.11
C ASP A 113 -17.45 11.74 4.43
N ILE A 114 -18.32 12.12 5.37
CA ILE A 114 -19.51 11.31 5.73
C ILE A 114 -20.42 11.19 4.50
N SER A 115 -20.69 12.29 3.79
CA SER A 115 -21.52 12.27 2.58
C SER A 115 -20.94 11.39 1.49
N GLU A 116 -19.61 11.41 1.32
CA GLU A 116 -18.90 10.56 0.35
C GLU A 116 -18.99 9.06 0.74
N LEU A 117 -18.79 8.75 2.02
CA LEU A 117 -18.95 7.38 2.53
C LEU A 117 -20.38 6.86 2.36
N GLU A 118 -21.40 7.69 2.61
CA GLU A 118 -22.80 7.34 2.35
C GLU A 118 -23.06 7.04 0.88
N GLU A 119 -22.48 7.81 -0.05
CA GLU A 119 -22.60 7.56 -1.48
C GLU A 119 -21.95 6.23 -1.88
N ILE A 120 -20.75 5.93 -1.35
CA ILE A 120 -20.06 4.66 -1.58
C ILE A 120 -20.93 3.49 -1.12
N VAL A 121 -21.53 3.58 0.06
CA VAL A 121 -22.44 2.55 0.60
C VAL A 121 -23.67 2.40 -0.28
N LYS A 122 -24.32 3.50 -0.68
CA LYS A 122 -25.48 3.48 -1.58
C LYS A 122 -25.19 2.81 -2.91
N MET A 123 -24.03 3.10 -3.50
CA MET A 123 -23.60 2.44 -4.76
C MET A 123 -23.40 0.93 -4.56
N GLY A 124 -22.83 0.50 -3.42
CA GLY A 124 -22.67 -0.92 -3.11
C GLY A 124 -23.99 -1.69 -2.97
N ILE A 125 -25.06 -1.02 -2.49
CA ILE A 125 -26.40 -1.63 -2.31
C ILE A 125 -27.14 -1.75 -3.66
N VAL A 126 -27.01 -0.76 -4.55
CA VAL A 126 -27.73 -0.72 -5.84
C VAL A 126 -27.29 -1.83 -6.79
N PHE A 127 -26.04 -2.26 -6.65
CA PHE A 127 -25.46 -3.31 -7.49
C PHE A 127 -25.42 -4.64 -6.69
N GLU A 128 -26.57 -5.27 -6.50
CA GLU A 128 -26.70 -6.62 -5.89
C GLU A 128 -25.90 -7.72 -6.62
N ASN A 129 -25.29 -7.40 -7.76
CA ASN A 129 -24.37 -8.28 -8.46
C ASN A 129 -23.01 -8.29 -7.76
N ASN A 130 -22.54 -9.49 -7.41
CA ASN A 130 -21.25 -9.81 -6.75
C ASN A 130 -20.00 -9.14 -7.36
N GLU A 131 -20.09 -8.53 -8.52
CA GLU A 131 -18.98 -7.84 -9.19
C GLU A 131 -18.67 -6.44 -8.60
N TYR A 132 -19.68 -5.76 -8.03
CA TYR A 132 -19.50 -4.41 -7.46
C TYR A 132 -19.20 -4.40 -5.95
N ALA A 133 -19.57 -5.43 -5.23
CA ALA A 133 -19.25 -5.55 -3.82
C ALA A 133 -17.74 -5.41 -3.51
N PRO A 134 -16.80 -5.97 -4.32
CA PRO A 134 -15.38 -5.75 -4.10
C PRO A 134 -14.93 -4.29 -4.29
N VAL A 135 -15.58 -3.54 -5.20
CA VAL A 135 -15.22 -2.14 -5.48
C VAL A 135 -15.69 -1.23 -4.34
N SER A 136 -16.93 -1.41 -3.87
CA SER A 136 -17.45 -0.61 -2.75
C SER A 136 -16.71 -0.91 -1.45
N GLU A 137 -16.39 -2.15 -1.18
CA GLU A 137 -15.55 -2.57 -0.06
C GLU A 137 -14.18 -1.88 -0.09
N PHE A 138 -13.50 -1.94 -1.24
CA PHE A 138 -12.22 -1.28 -1.42
C PHE A 138 -12.32 0.23 -1.21
N THR A 139 -13.29 0.87 -1.85
CA THR A 139 -13.44 2.33 -1.84
C THR A 139 -13.81 2.84 -0.45
N PHE A 140 -14.65 2.12 0.28
CA PHE A 140 -15.03 2.46 1.65
C PHE A 140 -13.81 2.47 2.59
N HIS A 141 -13.05 1.38 2.64
CA HIS A 141 -11.86 1.30 3.49
C HIS A 141 -10.75 2.25 3.03
N ALA A 142 -10.59 2.46 1.72
CA ALA A 142 -9.64 3.45 1.18
C ALA A 142 -9.96 4.86 1.68
N LYS A 143 -11.26 5.22 1.71
CA LYS A 143 -11.71 6.50 2.24
C LYS A 143 -11.46 6.63 3.75
N LEU A 144 -11.70 5.58 4.53
CA LEU A 144 -11.38 5.58 5.96
C LEU A 144 -9.89 5.82 6.21
N TYR A 145 -9.02 5.20 5.41
CA TYR A 145 -7.58 5.39 5.52
C TYR A 145 -7.14 6.80 5.11
N GLU A 146 -7.76 7.36 4.07
CA GLU A 146 -7.53 8.75 3.63
C GLU A 146 -7.85 9.76 4.73
N ILE A 147 -8.99 9.60 5.41
CA ILE A 147 -9.45 10.47 6.51
C ILE A 147 -8.42 10.54 7.65
N THR A 148 -7.61 9.50 7.86
CA THR A 148 -6.54 9.56 8.87
C THR A 148 -5.49 10.63 8.58
N GLY A 149 -5.35 11.07 7.33
CA GLY A 149 -4.29 11.96 6.86
C GLY A 149 -2.91 11.31 6.83
N ASN A 150 -2.80 10.02 7.17
CA ASN A 150 -1.53 9.29 7.18
C ASN A 150 -1.31 8.55 5.86
N LYS A 151 -0.39 9.09 5.03
CA LYS A 151 -0.08 8.54 3.71
C LYS A 151 0.34 7.06 3.73
N THR A 152 1.10 6.64 4.75
CA THR A 152 1.53 5.24 4.87
C THR A 152 0.34 4.30 5.09
N ILE A 153 -0.64 4.73 5.90
CA ILE A 153 -1.87 3.97 6.12
C ILE A 153 -2.68 3.88 4.82
N SER A 154 -2.81 4.99 4.09
CA SER A 154 -3.51 4.99 2.79
C SER A 154 -2.82 4.08 1.76
N GLU A 155 -1.49 4.06 1.70
CA GLU A 155 -0.72 3.17 0.82
C GLU A 155 -0.87 1.69 1.17
N PHE A 156 -1.16 1.36 2.45
CA PHE A 156 -1.39 -0.02 2.87
C PHE A 156 -2.61 -0.65 2.18
N GLN A 157 -3.62 0.14 1.84
CA GLN A 157 -4.79 -0.33 1.11
C GLN A 157 -4.43 -0.95 -0.26
N ASP A 158 -3.43 -0.40 -0.94
CA ASP A 158 -2.94 -0.93 -2.21
C ASP A 158 -2.31 -2.33 -2.09
N ILE A 159 -1.81 -2.66 -0.88
CA ILE A 159 -1.20 -3.95 -0.57
C ILE A 159 -2.26 -4.96 -0.18
N ILE A 160 -3.19 -4.55 0.69
CA ILE A 160 -4.18 -5.46 1.26
C ILE A 160 -5.29 -5.81 0.26
N HIS A 161 -5.66 -4.90 -0.64
CA HIS A 161 -6.77 -5.11 -1.57
C HIS A 161 -6.63 -6.37 -2.45
N PRO A 162 -5.50 -6.64 -3.12
CA PRO A 162 -5.31 -7.89 -3.87
C PRO A 162 -5.44 -9.14 -2.99
N VAL A 163 -4.97 -9.07 -1.74
CA VAL A 163 -5.09 -10.16 -0.76
C VAL A 163 -6.56 -10.41 -0.42
N MET A 164 -7.33 -9.35 -0.15
CA MET A 164 -8.76 -9.45 0.15
C MET A 164 -9.55 -10.10 -0.98
N ILE A 165 -9.34 -9.65 -2.21
CA ILE A 165 -9.99 -10.24 -3.40
C ILE A 165 -9.63 -11.72 -3.52
N PHE A 166 -8.35 -12.05 -3.39
CA PHE A 166 -7.88 -13.42 -3.52
C PHE A 166 -8.50 -14.34 -2.45
N VAL A 167 -8.50 -13.91 -1.18
CA VAL A 167 -9.07 -14.67 -0.07
C VAL A 167 -10.57 -14.84 -0.24
N LYS A 168 -11.32 -13.78 -0.56
CA LYS A 168 -12.76 -13.86 -0.84
C LYS A 168 -13.07 -14.88 -1.94
N ASN A 169 -12.32 -14.89 -3.02
CA ASN A 169 -12.54 -15.80 -4.13
C ASN A 169 -12.12 -17.24 -3.79
N LYS A 170 -10.96 -17.41 -3.15
CA LYS A 170 -10.42 -18.74 -2.82
C LYS A 170 -11.27 -19.48 -1.78
N PHE A 171 -11.77 -18.75 -0.79
CA PHE A 171 -12.52 -19.32 0.33
C PHE A 171 -14.01 -19.01 0.26
N LYS A 172 -14.54 -18.65 -0.91
CA LYS A 172 -15.94 -18.27 -1.11
C LYS A 172 -16.91 -19.32 -0.54
N ASP A 173 -16.74 -20.57 -0.94
CA ASP A 173 -17.62 -21.68 -0.56
C ASP A 173 -17.60 -21.95 0.97
N LEU A 174 -16.52 -21.59 1.65
CA LEU A 174 -16.39 -21.70 3.09
C LEU A 174 -17.00 -20.50 3.81
N LEU A 175 -16.74 -19.29 3.31
CA LEU A 175 -17.10 -18.04 3.97
C LEU A 175 -18.57 -17.66 3.76
N GLU A 176 -19.15 -17.98 2.61
CA GLU A 176 -20.50 -17.58 2.24
C GLU A 176 -21.57 -18.16 3.21
N PRO A 177 -21.55 -19.47 3.56
CA PRO A 177 -22.48 -20.02 4.56
C PRO A 177 -22.33 -19.37 5.94
N ILE A 178 -21.09 -19.14 6.37
CA ILE A 178 -20.79 -18.50 7.66
C ILE A 178 -21.34 -17.07 7.70
N ASN A 179 -21.12 -16.31 6.63
CA ASN A 179 -21.62 -14.94 6.51
C ASN A 179 -23.16 -14.87 6.53
N ILE A 180 -23.84 -15.82 5.88
CA ILE A 180 -25.30 -15.92 5.90
C ILE A 180 -25.77 -16.16 7.33
N GLU A 181 -25.21 -17.16 8.02
CA GLU A 181 -25.56 -17.47 9.40
C GLU A 181 -25.32 -16.29 10.34
N MET A 182 -24.16 -15.65 10.27
CA MET A 182 -23.83 -14.46 11.07
C MET A 182 -24.78 -13.29 10.80
N LYS A 183 -25.20 -13.10 9.54
CA LYS A 183 -26.16 -12.07 9.15
C LYS A 183 -27.54 -12.35 9.76
N GLU A 184 -28.01 -13.60 9.70
CA GLU A 184 -29.27 -14.02 10.30
C GLU A 184 -29.28 -13.86 11.84
N GLN A 185 -28.11 -14.05 12.47
CA GLN A 185 -27.93 -13.86 13.91
C GLN A 185 -27.72 -12.38 14.30
N GLY A 186 -27.70 -11.45 13.34
CA GLY A 186 -27.44 -10.03 13.62
C GLY A 186 -26.02 -9.74 14.12
N GLN A 187 -25.06 -10.60 13.79
CA GLN A 187 -23.67 -10.49 14.24
C GLN A 187 -22.76 -9.77 13.21
N ILE A 188 -23.27 -9.48 12.00
CA ILE A 188 -22.55 -8.71 11.00
C ILE A 188 -22.91 -7.24 11.14
N VAL A 189 -21.88 -6.42 11.34
CA VAL A 189 -21.97 -4.96 11.21
C VAL A 189 -21.65 -4.61 9.76
N THR A 190 -22.57 -3.99 9.06
CA THR A 190 -22.39 -3.55 7.68
C THR A 190 -21.76 -2.16 7.63
N HIS A 191 -21.26 -1.76 6.46
CA HIS A 191 -20.77 -0.38 6.27
C HIS A 191 -21.88 0.67 6.51
N ALA A 192 -23.15 0.33 6.23
CA ALA A 192 -24.28 1.19 6.52
C ALA A 192 -24.52 1.36 8.03
N ASP A 193 -24.31 0.31 8.82
CA ASP A 193 -24.43 0.35 10.28
C ASP A 193 -23.33 1.23 10.92
N LEU A 194 -22.17 1.33 10.28
CA LEU A 194 -21.07 2.19 10.75
C LEU A 194 -21.34 3.68 10.55
N LEU A 195 -22.28 4.03 9.65
CA LEU A 195 -22.65 5.42 9.34
C LEU A 195 -23.95 5.88 10.04
N SER A 196 -24.61 4.98 10.75
CA SER A 196 -25.85 5.25 11.49
C SER A 196 -25.56 5.71 12.92
#